data_b119b6f4b937c28b86f6bef9845608e2
#
_entry.id   b119b6f4b937c28b86f6bef9845608e2
#
_cell.length_a   1.000
_cell.length_b   1.000
_cell.length_c   1.000
_cell.angle_alpha   90.00
_cell.angle_beta   90.00
_cell.angle_gamma   90.00
#
_symmetry.space_group_name_H-M   'P 1'
#
loop_
_entity.id
_entity.type
_entity.pdbx_description
1 polymer ?
#
loop_
_entity_poly.entity_id
_entity_poly.type
_entity_poly.pdbx_seq_one_letter_code
_entity_poly.pdbx_strand_id
1 'polypeptide(L)'
;MLDYKGEKFKEFLNKNRIGATKAAEILGVSRQNVYQYFKSLSLGRETVNSILLKFDVTEDEIFGTTNDATIRNIRQNAREIGDLAIYDDEGNNKFTEISPGRYRMGVDLVPEYAQAGYLTGYADREFIEELPKHYITVDKFVRGKYMGFEISGDSMDNGDIKEAMPHGTIATGREVKRELWNSKLHNHQWPNWIFVHKTEGIIAKQIANQCLESGILTLKSLNPDKKRYPDFEINIDDLVQIYNVVKRELR
;
A
#
# COMPACT_ATOMS: atom_id res chain seq x y z
N MET A 1 -24.04 -14.03 13.96
CA MET A 1 -25.43 -13.70 14.31
C MET A 1 -25.61 -12.23 14.04
N LEU A 2 -26.48 -11.84 13.11
CA LEU A 2 -26.68 -10.42 12.77
C LEU A 2 -27.42 -9.78 13.97
N ASP A 3 -26.80 -8.82 14.60
CA ASP A 3 -27.29 -8.12 15.79
C ASP A 3 -28.31 -7.06 15.36
N TYR A 4 -29.58 -7.41 15.45
CA TYR A 4 -30.68 -6.52 15.07
C TYR A 4 -30.97 -5.51 16.19
N LYS A 5 -30.77 -4.21 15.94
CA LYS A 5 -31.01 -3.14 16.93
C LYS A 5 -32.44 -3.17 17.48
N GLY A 6 -33.43 -3.54 16.67
CA GLY A 6 -34.81 -3.68 17.11
C GLY A 6 -35.02 -4.80 18.13
N GLU A 7 -34.35 -5.93 17.96
CA GLU A 7 -34.43 -7.06 18.87
C GLU A 7 -33.77 -6.74 20.22
N LYS A 8 -32.59 -6.10 20.20
CA LYS A 8 -31.93 -5.62 21.40
C LYS A 8 -32.75 -4.60 22.18
N PHE A 9 -33.43 -3.70 21.51
CA PHE A 9 -34.33 -2.78 22.16
C PHE A 9 -35.51 -3.53 22.83
N LYS A 10 -36.06 -4.55 22.19
CA LYS A 10 -37.10 -5.41 22.76
C LYS A 10 -36.58 -6.16 24.02
N GLU A 11 -35.37 -6.70 23.94
CA GLU A 11 -34.73 -7.40 25.07
C GLU A 11 -34.49 -6.46 26.24
N PHE A 12 -34.03 -5.22 25.98
CA PHE A 12 -33.87 -4.18 26.99
C PHE A 12 -35.19 -3.89 27.70
N LEU A 13 -36.28 -3.69 26.97
CA LEU A 13 -37.60 -3.45 27.53
C LEU A 13 -38.06 -4.64 28.39
N ASN A 14 -37.88 -5.88 27.92
CA ASN A 14 -38.25 -7.07 28.66
C ASN A 14 -37.42 -7.23 29.95
N LYS A 15 -36.14 -6.97 29.90
CA LYS A 15 -35.23 -7.02 31.06
C LYS A 15 -35.67 -6.01 32.14
N ASN A 16 -36.12 -4.84 31.72
CA ASN A 16 -36.61 -3.78 32.62
C ASN A 16 -38.11 -3.88 32.95
N ARG A 17 -38.77 -4.96 32.50
CA ARG A 17 -40.23 -5.19 32.70
C ARG A 17 -41.13 -4.06 32.18
N ILE A 18 -40.73 -3.42 31.08
CA ILE A 18 -41.45 -2.35 30.40
C ILE A 18 -42.25 -2.94 29.23
N GLY A 19 -43.59 -2.91 29.33
CA GLY A 19 -44.44 -3.35 28.22
C GLY A 19 -44.45 -2.36 27.05
N ALA A 20 -44.79 -2.85 25.84
CA ALA A 20 -44.83 -2.02 24.64
C ALA A 20 -45.75 -0.79 24.73
N THR A 21 -46.84 -0.89 25.51
CA THR A 21 -47.73 0.25 25.76
C THR A 21 -47.03 1.36 26.56
N LYS A 22 -46.36 0.99 27.64
CA LYS A 22 -45.60 1.92 28.46
C LYS A 22 -44.40 2.51 27.73
N ALA A 23 -43.74 1.71 26.92
CA ALA A 23 -42.64 2.17 26.03
C ALA A 23 -43.16 3.20 25.01
N ALA A 24 -44.37 3.00 24.46
CA ALA A 24 -44.98 3.93 23.53
C ALA A 24 -45.30 5.29 24.21
N GLU A 25 -45.81 5.27 25.44
CA GLU A 25 -46.04 6.47 26.24
C GLU A 25 -44.74 7.24 26.52
N ILE A 26 -43.71 6.55 26.97
CA ILE A 26 -42.39 7.17 27.25
C ILE A 26 -41.79 7.80 25.98
N LEU A 27 -41.86 7.12 24.86
CA LEU A 27 -41.32 7.60 23.58
C LEU A 27 -42.18 8.65 22.89
N GLY A 28 -43.46 8.77 23.29
CA GLY A 28 -44.43 9.67 22.64
C GLY A 28 -44.82 9.19 21.23
N VAL A 29 -44.85 7.87 21.01
CA VAL A 29 -45.20 7.25 19.73
C VAL A 29 -46.37 6.27 19.88
N SER A 30 -46.95 5.82 18.77
CA SER A 30 -47.96 4.77 18.81
C SER A 30 -47.43 3.42 19.23
N ARG A 31 -48.23 2.57 19.87
CA ARG A 31 -47.88 1.21 20.21
C ARG A 31 -47.46 0.40 18.96
N GLN A 32 -48.06 0.66 17.80
CA GLN A 32 -47.72 0.07 16.53
C GLN A 32 -46.28 0.40 16.10
N ASN A 33 -45.84 1.63 16.30
CA ASN A 33 -44.47 2.06 16.00
C ASN A 33 -43.46 1.31 16.87
N VAL A 34 -43.74 1.06 18.14
CA VAL A 34 -42.87 0.27 19.02
C VAL A 34 -42.70 -1.16 18.49
N TYR A 35 -43.79 -1.78 18.00
CA TYR A 35 -43.70 -3.09 17.38
C TYR A 35 -42.96 -3.09 16.03
N GLN A 36 -43.04 -1.97 15.28
CA GLN A 36 -42.21 -1.81 14.08
C GLN A 36 -40.73 -1.69 14.43
N TYR A 37 -40.38 -0.99 15.50
CA TYR A 37 -39.02 -0.92 16.00
C TYR A 37 -38.45 -2.31 16.33
N PHE A 38 -39.26 -3.16 16.99
CA PHE A 38 -38.84 -4.54 17.31
C PHE A 38 -38.52 -5.40 16.08
N LYS A 39 -39.16 -5.13 14.95
CA LYS A 39 -38.98 -5.86 13.71
C LYS A 39 -37.87 -5.29 12.82
N SER A 40 -37.39 -4.10 13.14
CA SER A 40 -36.43 -3.40 12.31
C SER A 40 -35.02 -3.95 12.48
N LEU A 41 -34.35 -4.25 11.38
CA LEU A 41 -32.94 -4.66 11.34
C LEU A 41 -32.01 -3.56 11.85
N SER A 42 -32.35 -2.30 11.54
CA SER A 42 -31.64 -1.14 12.00
C SER A 42 -32.64 -0.06 12.41
N LEU A 43 -32.37 0.64 13.51
CA LEU A 43 -33.14 1.81 13.92
C LEU A 43 -32.44 3.07 13.41
N GLY A 44 -33.21 3.98 12.82
CA GLY A 44 -32.68 5.28 12.38
C GLY A 44 -32.03 6.05 13.53
N ARG A 45 -31.03 6.88 13.23
CA ARG A 45 -30.27 7.60 14.26
C ARG A 45 -31.12 8.50 15.14
N GLU A 46 -32.13 9.12 14.60
CA GLU A 46 -33.11 9.92 15.36
C GLU A 46 -33.92 9.07 16.33
N THR A 47 -34.37 7.88 15.89
CA THR A 47 -35.10 6.95 16.75
C THR A 47 -34.22 6.43 17.87
N VAL A 48 -32.95 6.08 17.58
CA VAL A 48 -31.97 5.66 18.59
C VAL A 48 -31.76 6.79 19.61
N ASN A 49 -31.49 8.03 19.18
CA ASN A 49 -31.30 9.18 20.07
C ASN A 49 -32.53 9.45 20.93
N SER A 50 -33.75 9.32 20.35
CA SER A 50 -34.99 9.48 21.10
C SER A 50 -35.14 8.39 22.19
N ILE A 51 -34.79 7.16 21.88
CA ILE A 51 -34.83 6.04 22.85
C ILE A 51 -33.84 6.32 23.99
N LEU A 52 -32.57 6.65 23.67
CA LEU A 52 -31.55 6.91 24.68
C LEU A 52 -31.94 8.05 25.62
N LEU A 53 -32.43 9.17 25.05
CA LEU A 53 -32.83 10.34 25.81
C LEU A 53 -34.04 10.07 26.71
N LYS A 54 -35.07 9.36 26.21
CA LYS A 54 -36.34 9.15 26.91
C LYS A 54 -36.25 8.07 27.98
N PHE A 55 -35.35 7.10 27.83
CA PHE A 55 -35.11 6.07 28.83
C PHE A 55 -33.94 6.40 29.77
N ASP A 56 -33.26 7.54 29.56
CA ASP A 56 -32.08 8.00 30.31
C ASP A 56 -31.01 6.91 30.42
N VAL A 57 -30.64 6.33 29.27
CA VAL A 57 -29.68 5.21 29.16
C VAL A 57 -28.68 5.47 28.03
N THR A 58 -27.53 4.85 28.14
CA THR A 58 -26.51 4.91 27.10
C THR A 58 -26.78 3.93 25.96
N GLU A 59 -26.19 4.17 24.78
CA GLU A 59 -26.33 3.28 23.64
C GLU A 59 -25.80 1.85 23.98
N ASP A 60 -24.79 1.76 24.85
CA ASP A 60 -24.19 0.51 25.29
C ASP A 60 -25.11 -0.32 26.18
N GLU A 61 -25.96 0.33 26.98
CA GLU A 61 -26.90 -0.36 27.89
C GLU A 61 -28.07 -0.99 27.14
N ILE A 62 -28.49 -0.43 26.02
CA ILE A 62 -29.61 -0.99 25.22
C ILE A 62 -29.10 -1.93 24.15
N PHE A 63 -28.12 -1.47 23.37
CA PHE A 63 -27.71 -2.17 22.17
C PHE A 63 -26.47 -3.04 22.41
N GLY A 64 -25.87 -2.95 23.61
CA GLY A 64 -24.60 -3.59 23.95
C GLY A 64 -23.48 -3.00 23.12
N THR A 65 -22.30 -2.88 23.66
CA THR A 65 -21.11 -2.73 22.83
C THR A 65 -21.09 -3.89 21.85
N THR A 66 -21.17 -3.62 20.56
CA THR A 66 -20.57 -4.52 19.57
C THR A 66 -19.24 -4.90 20.18
N ASN A 67 -19.10 -6.21 20.52
CA ASN A 67 -18.02 -6.75 21.34
C ASN A 67 -16.77 -5.88 21.22
N ASP A 68 -16.31 -5.35 22.36
CA ASP A 68 -15.11 -4.50 22.44
C ASP A 68 -13.92 -5.13 21.72
N ALA A 69 -13.90 -6.46 21.61
CA ALA A 69 -12.99 -7.26 20.79
C ALA A 69 -13.23 -7.08 19.28
N THR A 70 -14.50 -6.98 18.82
CA THR A 70 -14.81 -6.80 17.39
C THR A 70 -14.55 -5.34 16.97
N ILE A 71 -14.87 -4.37 17.84
CA ILE A 71 -14.52 -2.96 17.60
C ILE A 71 -13.02 -2.74 17.76
N ARG A 72 -12.34 -3.41 18.70
CA ARG A 72 -10.87 -3.40 18.77
C ARG A 72 -10.26 -4.03 17.55
N ASN A 73 -10.78 -5.15 17.07
CA ASN A 73 -10.34 -5.77 15.81
C ASN A 73 -10.66 -4.91 14.59
N ILE A 74 -11.85 -4.29 14.52
CA ILE A 74 -12.19 -3.35 13.42
C ILE A 74 -11.36 -2.06 13.54
N ARG A 75 -11.12 -1.55 14.75
CA ARG A 75 -10.23 -0.39 14.97
C ARG A 75 -8.76 -0.72 14.82
N GLN A 76 -8.32 -1.95 15.17
CA GLN A 76 -6.99 -2.44 14.82
C GLN A 76 -6.85 -2.64 13.32
N ASN A 77 -7.80 -3.31 12.67
CA ASN A 77 -7.81 -3.46 11.21
C ASN A 77 -7.97 -2.11 10.49
N ALA A 78 -8.74 -1.16 11.03
CA ALA A 78 -8.84 0.20 10.51
C ALA A 78 -7.60 1.05 10.84
N ARG A 79 -6.90 0.79 11.95
CA ARG A 79 -5.58 1.36 12.23
C ARG A 79 -4.50 0.71 11.37
N GLU A 80 -4.60 -0.60 11.13
CA GLU A 80 -3.72 -1.30 10.17
C GLU A 80 -3.98 -0.86 8.72
N ILE A 81 -5.20 -0.46 8.37
CA ILE A 81 -5.54 0.20 7.09
C ILE A 81 -5.16 1.69 7.12
N GLY A 82 -5.16 2.33 8.28
CA GLY A 82 -4.79 3.75 8.49
C GLY A 82 -3.29 3.95 8.78
N ASP A 83 -2.59 2.94 9.26
CA ASP A 83 -1.13 2.93 9.37
C ASP A 83 -0.54 2.42 8.05
N LEU A 84 -0.73 3.23 7.01
CA LEU A 84 -0.10 3.09 5.70
C LEU A 84 1.40 3.43 5.75
N ALA A 85 2.02 3.38 6.93
CA ALA A 85 3.45 3.41 7.03
C ALA A 85 4.02 2.22 6.27
N ILE A 86 4.48 2.49 5.06
CA ILE A 86 5.09 1.48 4.18
C ILE A 86 6.49 1.10 4.64
N TYR A 87 7.02 1.78 5.66
CA TYR A 87 8.35 1.56 6.23
C TYR A 87 8.27 1.08 7.67
N ASP A 88 9.24 0.24 8.07
CA ASP A 88 9.51 -0.10 9.47
C ASP A 88 10.38 0.99 10.15
N ASP A 89 10.64 0.83 11.45
CA ASP A 89 11.45 1.79 12.23
C ASP A 89 12.90 1.90 11.74
N GLU A 90 13.38 0.92 10.97
CA GLU A 90 14.70 0.91 10.35
C GLU A 90 14.69 1.46 8.91
N GLY A 91 13.51 1.89 8.41
CA GLY A 91 13.33 2.43 7.07
C GLY A 91 13.31 1.38 5.97
N ASN A 92 13.08 0.09 6.28
CA ASN A 92 12.81 -0.92 5.27
C ASN A 92 11.32 -1.00 4.99
N ASN A 93 10.96 -1.44 3.78
CA ASN A 93 9.55 -1.62 3.45
C ASN A 93 8.91 -2.75 4.26
N LYS A 94 7.69 -2.49 4.74
CA LYS A 94 6.87 -3.48 5.44
C LYS A 94 6.25 -4.46 4.46
N PHE A 95 6.23 -5.73 4.86
CA PHE A 95 5.57 -6.80 4.14
C PHE A 95 4.43 -7.35 4.97
N THR A 96 3.26 -7.49 4.37
CA THR A 96 2.10 -8.15 4.98
C THR A 96 1.86 -9.47 4.27
N GLU A 97 1.92 -10.59 4.97
CA GLU A 97 1.59 -11.88 4.40
C GLU A 97 0.08 -11.94 4.12
N ILE A 98 -0.29 -12.20 2.86
CA ILE A 98 -1.67 -12.28 2.40
C ILE A 98 -2.12 -13.73 2.18
N SER A 99 -1.18 -14.63 1.97
CA SER A 99 -1.35 -16.09 1.94
C SER A 99 0.02 -16.74 2.12
N PRO A 100 0.11 -18.04 2.45
CA PRO A 100 1.39 -18.72 2.65
C PRO A 100 2.37 -18.46 1.50
N GLY A 101 3.50 -17.81 1.81
CA GLY A 101 4.54 -17.47 0.85
C GLY A 101 4.23 -16.33 -0.11
N ARG A 102 3.12 -15.58 0.08
CA ARG A 102 2.79 -14.41 -0.72
C ARG A 102 2.62 -13.18 0.17
N TYR A 103 3.28 -12.11 -0.20
CA TYR A 103 3.35 -10.89 0.59
C TYR A 103 2.90 -9.69 -0.22
N ARG A 104 2.14 -8.81 0.42
CA ARG A 104 1.86 -7.46 -0.07
C ARG A 104 2.88 -6.49 0.51
N MET A 105 3.40 -5.60 -0.33
CA MET A 105 4.35 -4.57 0.05
C MET A 105 3.93 -3.24 -0.59
N GLY A 106 3.97 -2.15 0.18
CA GLY A 106 3.85 -0.79 -0.33
C GLY A 106 5.22 -0.22 -0.66
N VAL A 107 5.32 0.54 -1.73
CA VAL A 107 6.52 1.27 -2.14
C VAL A 107 6.14 2.70 -2.54
N ASP A 108 7.04 3.65 -2.38
CA ASP A 108 6.91 4.94 -3.01
C ASP A 108 7.14 4.79 -4.51
N LEU A 109 6.32 5.44 -5.32
CA LEU A 109 6.42 5.42 -6.77
C LEU A 109 6.97 6.75 -7.26
N VAL A 110 8.04 6.70 -8.04
CA VAL A 110 8.56 7.83 -8.80
C VAL A 110 7.93 7.80 -10.20
N PRO A 111 6.83 8.53 -10.44
CA PRO A 111 6.23 8.62 -11.75
C PRO A 111 7.11 9.45 -12.69
N GLU A 112 6.89 9.35 -14.01
CA GLU A 112 7.71 10.03 -15.00
C GLU A 112 7.83 11.54 -14.73
N TYR A 113 6.72 12.19 -14.39
CA TYR A 113 6.71 13.65 -14.11
C TYR A 113 7.51 14.05 -12.86
N ALA A 114 7.76 13.13 -11.92
CA ALA A 114 8.50 13.39 -10.69
C ALA A 114 9.99 13.04 -10.78
N GLN A 115 10.45 12.43 -11.89
CA GLN A 115 11.84 11.96 -12.02
C GLN A 115 12.87 13.06 -11.88
N ALA A 116 12.63 14.24 -12.49
CA ALA A 116 13.54 15.37 -12.38
C ALA A 116 13.64 15.88 -10.93
N GLY A 117 12.50 15.94 -10.20
CA GLY A 117 12.48 16.30 -8.78
C GLY A 117 13.16 15.25 -7.90
N TYR A 118 13.01 13.98 -8.24
CA TYR A 118 13.63 12.88 -7.50
C TYR A 118 15.16 12.96 -7.49
N LEU A 119 15.80 13.40 -8.59
CA LEU A 119 17.26 13.55 -8.64
C LEU A 119 17.81 14.53 -7.61
N THR A 120 17.06 15.54 -7.24
CA THR A 120 17.44 16.54 -6.24
C THR A 120 16.87 16.24 -4.86
N GLY A 121 15.72 15.58 -4.81
CA GLY A 121 14.92 15.34 -3.61
C GLY A 121 14.99 13.91 -3.04
N TYR A 122 15.77 12.98 -3.63
CA TYR A 122 15.80 11.57 -3.18
C TYR A 122 16.25 11.39 -1.72
N ALA A 123 16.96 12.35 -1.16
CA ALA A 123 17.38 12.37 0.25
C ALA A 123 16.43 13.21 1.14
N ASP A 124 15.50 13.93 0.54
CA ASP A 124 14.53 14.76 1.24
C ASP A 124 13.31 13.91 1.63
N ARG A 125 13.08 13.80 2.93
CA ARG A 125 12.00 13.02 3.49
C ARG A 125 10.62 13.57 3.11
N GLU A 126 10.43 14.88 3.10
CA GLU A 126 9.16 15.51 2.75
C GLU A 126 8.82 15.18 1.30
N PHE A 127 9.79 15.32 0.38
CA PHE A 127 9.60 14.95 -1.02
C PHE A 127 9.21 13.48 -1.20
N ILE A 128 9.87 12.56 -0.49
CA ILE A 128 9.56 11.12 -0.58
C ILE A 128 8.16 10.81 -0.01
N GLU A 129 7.75 11.46 1.08
CA GLU A 129 6.43 11.27 1.69
C GLU A 129 5.29 11.72 0.76
N GLU A 130 5.51 12.71 -0.10
CA GLU A 130 4.55 13.21 -1.10
C GLU A 130 4.41 12.30 -2.33
N LEU A 131 5.36 11.38 -2.56
CA LEU A 131 5.28 10.45 -3.69
C LEU A 131 4.05 9.54 -3.57
N PRO A 132 3.39 9.23 -4.71
CA PRO A 132 2.31 8.26 -4.73
C PRO A 132 2.75 6.90 -4.16
N LYS A 133 1.87 6.23 -3.43
CA LYS A 133 2.13 4.88 -2.92
C LYS A 133 1.63 3.84 -3.91
N HIS A 134 2.47 2.87 -4.21
CA HIS A 134 2.15 1.74 -5.08
C HIS A 134 2.26 0.44 -4.31
N TYR A 135 1.30 -0.46 -4.48
CA TYR A 135 1.25 -1.73 -3.75
C TYR A 135 1.43 -2.89 -4.69
N ILE A 136 2.39 -3.73 -4.36
CA ILE A 136 2.72 -4.94 -5.14
C ILE A 136 2.55 -6.21 -4.32
N THR A 137 2.38 -7.33 -5.01
CA THR A 137 2.47 -8.67 -4.41
C THR A 137 3.75 -9.34 -4.86
N VAL A 138 4.48 -9.89 -3.90
CA VAL A 138 5.73 -10.65 -4.13
C VAL A 138 5.67 -12.02 -3.49
N ASP A 139 6.40 -12.99 -4.06
CA ASP A 139 6.39 -14.38 -3.59
C ASP A 139 7.52 -14.69 -2.58
N LYS A 140 8.33 -13.67 -2.25
CA LYS A 140 9.42 -13.81 -1.28
C LYS A 140 9.51 -12.58 -0.40
N PHE A 141 9.70 -12.82 0.89
CA PHE A 141 10.11 -11.78 1.83
C PHE A 141 11.62 -11.60 1.78
N VAL A 142 12.07 -10.41 1.40
CA VAL A 142 13.49 -10.03 1.48
C VAL A 142 13.56 -8.62 2.06
N ARG A 143 14.11 -8.49 3.25
CA ARG A 143 14.23 -7.20 3.93
C ARG A 143 15.07 -6.21 3.11
N GLY A 144 14.65 -4.96 3.04
CA GLY A 144 15.37 -3.89 2.35
C GLY A 144 14.48 -2.70 2.02
N LYS A 145 15.08 -1.70 1.41
CA LYS A 145 14.37 -0.54 0.85
C LYS A 145 13.98 -0.84 -0.60
N TYR A 146 12.74 -0.51 -0.93
CA TYR A 146 12.19 -0.69 -2.26
C TYR A 146 11.57 0.61 -2.76
N MET A 147 11.66 0.83 -4.06
CA MET A 147 11.10 1.99 -4.74
C MET A 147 10.48 1.55 -6.05
N GLY A 148 9.34 2.11 -6.41
CA GLY A 148 8.73 1.98 -7.73
C GLY A 148 9.20 3.09 -8.66
N PHE A 149 9.43 2.76 -9.92
CA PHE A 149 9.80 3.73 -10.96
C PHE A 149 8.92 3.51 -12.19
N GLU A 150 8.34 4.56 -12.70
CA GLU A 150 7.67 4.53 -14.00
C GLU A 150 8.74 4.66 -15.10
N ILE A 151 8.78 3.67 -15.99
CA ILE A 151 9.78 3.61 -17.07
C ILE A 151 9.40 4.61 -18.17
N SER A 152 10.34 5.48 -18.51
CA SER A 152 10.20 6.41 -19.62
C SER A 152 10.99 5.93 -20.84
N GLY A 153 10.35 5.99 -22.01
CA GLY A 153 10.94 5.58 -23.29
C GLY A 153 11.01 4.07 -23.51
N ASP A 154 11.48 3.70 -24.69
CA ASP A 154 11.37 2.34 -25.23
C ASP A 154 12.70 1.58 -25.24
N SER A 155 13.75 2.09 -24.58
CA SER A 155 15.08 1.49 -24.62
C SER A 155 15.12 0.08 -24.02
N MET A 156 14.13 -0.25 -23.19
CA MET A 156 13.97 -1.57 -22.55
C MET A 156 12.79 -2.35 -23.10
N ASP A 157 12.29 -1.98 -24.28
CA ASP A 157 11.26 -2.71 -25.01
C ASP A 157 11.87 -3.48 -26.20
N ASN A 158 11.81 -4.81 -26.12
CA ASN A 158 12.20 -5.72 -27.21
C ASN A 158 11.02 -6.49 -27.79
N GLY A 159 9.78 -6.13 -27.37
CA GLY A 159 8.55 -6.83 -27.79
C GLY A 159 8.29 -8.16 -27.08
N ASP A 160 9.21 -8.68 -26.27
CA ASP A 160 8.96 -9.88 -25.46
C ASP A 160 8.35 -9.52 -24.10
N ILE A 161 7.07 -9.81 -23.93
CA ILE A 161 6.33 -9.53 -22.69
C ILE A 161 6.97 -10.15 -21.44
N LYS A 162 7.80 -11.20 -21.62
CA LYS A 162 8.44 -11.88 -20.49
C LYS A 162 9.59 -11.07 -19.89
N GLU A 163 10.22 -10.17 -20.66
CA GLU A 163 11.38 -9.41 -20.19
C GLU A 163 11.30 -7.91 -20.48
N ALA A 164 10.51 -7.47 -21.46
CA ALA A 164 10.38 -6.07 -21.82
C ALA A 164 9.89 -5.19 -20.69
N MET A 165 10.33 -3.95 -20.67
CA MET A 165 9.82 -2.85 -19.87
C MET A 165 9.53 -1.65 -20.78
N PRO A 166 8.41 -1.69 -21.56
CA PRO A 166 8.02 -0.58 -22.40
C PRO A 166 7.70 0.67 -21.58
N HIS A 167 7.58 1.81 -22.24
CA HIS A 167 7.14 3.07 -21.65
C HIS A 167 5.86 2.88 -20.81
N GLY A 168 5.81 3.49 -19.62
CA GLY A 168 4.70 3.39 -18.67
C GLY A 168 4.75 2.15 -17.75
N THR A 169 5.68 1.19 -17.98
CA THR A 169 5.88 0.06 -17.04
C THR A 169 6.26 0.57 -15.66
N ILE A 170 5.63 0.03 -14.60
CA ILE A 170 6.11 0.26 -13.24
C ILE A 170 7.12 -0.83 -12.89
N ALA A 171 8.37 -0.45 -12.70
CA ALA A 171 9.44 -1.32 -12.25
C ALA A 171 9.70 -1.09 -10.75
N THR A 172 9.49 -2.12 -9.92
CA THR A 172 9.85 -2.06 -8.50
C THR A 172 11.26 -2.60 -8.32
N GLY A 173 12.13 -1.76 -7.79
CA GLY A 173 13.51 -2.07 -7.51
C GLY A 173 13.79 -2.19 -6.02
N ARG A 174 14.69 -3.11 -5.62
CA ARG A 174 15.29 -3.18 -4.30
C ARG A 174 16.61 -2.43 -4.30
N GLU A 175 16.78 -1.49 -3.40
CA GLU A 175 18.01 -0.71 -3.27
C GLU A 175 19.20 -1.61 -2.92
N VAL A 176 20.30 -1.43 -3.64
CA VAL A 176 21.59 -2.05 -3.35
C VAL A 176 22.39 -1.12 -2.46
N LYS A 177 22.72 -1.57 -1.26
CA LYS A 177 23.49 -0.78 -0.30
C LYS A 177 24.84 -0.35 -0.90
N ARG A 178 25.26 0.89 -0.61
CA ARG A 178 26.49 1.50 -1.16
C ARG A 178 27.73 0.63 -0.95
N GLU A 179 27.82 -0.06 0.19
CA GLU A 179 28.97 -0.92 0.52
C GLU A 179 29.11 -2.12 -0.43
N LEU A 180 28.02 -2.50 -1.11
CA LEU A 180 28.01 -3.62 -2.04
C LEU A 180 28.32 -3.23 -3.48
N TRP A 181 28.42 -1.95 -3.80
CA TRP A 181 28.63 -1.49 -5.18
C TRP A 181 29.99 -1.88 -5.74
N ASN A 182 31.00 -1.97 -4.89
CA ASN A 182 32.34 -2.43 -5.26
C ASN A 182 32.48 -3.95 -5.32
N SER A 183 31.35 -4.68 -5.18
CA SER A 183 31.27 -6.11 -5.34
C SER A 183 30.59 -6.46 -6.66
N LYS A 184 30.74 -7.70 -7.13
CA LYS A 184 30.07 -8.15 -8.35
C LYS A 184 28.55 -8.14 -8.16
N LEU A 185 27.86 -7.31 -8.93
CA LEU A 185 26.41 -7.24 -8.95
C LEU A 185 25.84 -8.55 -9.58
N HIS A 186 24.77 -9.08 -8.95
CA HIS A 186 24.20 -10.37 -9.34
C HIS A 186 23.27 -10.24 -10.57
N ASN A 187 23.82 -9.83 -11.73
CA ASN A 187 23.09 -9.59 -12.97
C ASN A 187 22.42 -10.85 -13.55
N HIS A 188 22.93 -12.06 -13.24
CA HIS A 188 22.27 -13.32 -13.64
C HIS A 188 20.97 -13.57 -12.89
N GLN A 189 20.91 -13.19 -11.62
CA GLN A 189 19.71 -13.35 -10.79
C GLN A 189 18.73 -12.21 -11.06
N TRP A 190 19.24 -11.02 -11.29
CA TRP A 190 18.50 -9.78 -11.50
C TRP A 190 18.94 -9.16 -12.83
N PRO A 191 18.28 -9.50 -13.95
CA PRO A 191 18.72 -9.01 -15.25
C PRO A 191 18.53 -7.51 -15.43
N ASN A 192 17.44 -6.95 -14.88
CA ASN A 192 17.09 -5.54 -15.08
C ASN A 192 17.45 -4.71 -13.85
N TRP A 193 17.95 -3.53 -14.10
CA TRP A 193 18.46 -2.61 -13.09
C TRP A 193 17.94 -1.20 -13.32
N ILE A 194 17.84 -0.43 -12.23
CA ILE A 194 17.58 1.00 -12.26
C ILE A 194 18.75 1.70 -11.60
N PHE A 195 19.30 2.68 -12.28
CA PHE A 195 20.39 3.53 -11.84
C PHE A 195 19.89 4.95 -11.73
N VAL A 196 20.08 5.57 -10.58
CA VAL A 196 19.84 6.99 -10.39
C VAL A 196 21.18 7.68 -10.57
N HIS A 197 21.37 8.34 -11.72
CA HIS A 197 22.61 9.02 -12.09
C HIS A 197 22.54 10.50 -11.74
N LYS A 198 23.63 11.09 -11.32
CA LYS A 198 23.69 12.49 -10.87
C LYS A 198 23.21 13.50 -11.91
N THR A 199 23.48 13.24 -13.19
CA THR A 199 23.20 14.16 -14.29
C THR A 199 22.28 13.57 -15.36
N GLU A 200 22.39 12.25 -15.64
CA GLU A 200 21.64 11.59 -16.71
C GLU A 200 20.22 11.15 -16.31
N GLY A 201 19.86 11.32 -15.05
CA GLY A 201 18.53 10.97 -14.57
C GLY A 201 18.38 9.54 -14.13
N ILE A 202 17.17 9.01 -14.26
CA ILE A 202 16.84 7.63 -13.92
C ILE A 202 16.99 6.75 -15.17
N ILE A 203 17.88 5.76 -15.07
CA ILE A 203 18.28 4.90 -16.19
C ILE A 203 17.84 3.48 -15.89
N ALA A 204 16.96 2.91 -16.71
CA ALA A 204 16.63 1.47 -16.66
C ALA A 204 17.40 0.72 -17.76
N LYS A 205 18.25 -0.24 -17.38
CA LYS A 205 19.10 -1.03 -18.30
C LYS A 205 19.43 -2.40 -17.72
N GLN A 206 20.05 -3.23 -18.57
CA GLN A 206 20.73 -4.44 -18.12
C GLN A 206 22.24 -4.15 -17.97
N ILE A 207 22.91 -4.87 -17.07
CA ILE A 207 24.38 -4.80 -16.96
C ILE A 207 24.95 -5.83 -17.90
N ALA A 208 25.66 -5.39 -18.94
CA ALA A 208 26.39 -6.25 -19.85
C ALA A 208 27.76 -6.63 -19.27
N ASN A 209 28.46 -5.67 -18.66
CA ASN A 209 29.75 -5.88 -18.04
C ASN A 209 29.93 -4.97 -16.81
N GLN A 210 30.71 -5.42 -15.85
CA GLN A 210 31.16 -4.64 -14.69
C GLN A 210 32.66 -4.80 -14.50
N CYS A 211 33.40 -3.70 -14.58
CA CYS A 211 34.80 -3.64 -14.23
C CYS A 211 34.94 -3.13 -12.80
N LEU A 212 35.34 -4.01 -11.88
CA LEU A 212 35.48 -3.66 -10.45
C LEU A 212 36.66 -2.73 -10.20
N GLU A 213 37.73 -2.82 -11.00
CA GLU A 213 38.93 -2.01 -10.82
C GLU A 213 38.71 -0.55 -11.20
N SER A 214 37.98 -0.30 -12.28
CA SER A 214 37.69 1.05 -12.79
C SER A 214 36.36 1.63 -12.32
N GLY A 215 35.48 0.82 -11.71
CA GLY A 215 34.13 1.22 -11.35
C GLY A 215 33.21 1.44 -12.58
N ILE A 216 33.59 0.94 -13.76
CA ILE A 216 32.80 1.13 -14.99
C ILE A 216 31.78 0.01 -15.14
N LEU A 217 30.53 0.41 -15.40
CA LEU A 217 29.43 -0.46 -15.80
C LEU A 217 29.11 -0.24 -17.28
N THR A 218 29.15 -1.30 -18.07
CA THR A 218 28.63 -1.29 -19.43
C THR A 218 27.16 -1.65 -19.39
N LEU A 219 26.27 -0.71 -19.77
CA LEU A 219 24.84 -0.84 -19.74
C LEU A 219 24.29 -1.21 -21.12
N LYS A 220 23.36 -2.17 -21.13
CA LYS A 220 22.75 -2.70 -22.34
C LYS A 220 21.26 -2.36 -22.37
N SER A 221 20.81 -1.79 -23.49
CA SER A 221 19.39 -1.65 -23.81
C SER A 221 18.82 -2.98 -24.29
N LEU A 222 17.57 -3.31 -23.94
CA LEU A 222 16.86 -4.48 -24.47
C LEU A 222 16.39 -4.26 -25.91
N ASN A 223 16.05 -3.01 -26.25
CA ASN A 223 15.58 -2.66 -27.58
C ASN A 223 16.61 -3.09 -28.64
N PRO A 224 16.18 -3.78 -29.71
CA PRO A 224 17.07 -4.26 -30.77
C PRO A 224 17.62 -3.13 -31.67
N ASP A 225 16.97 -1.96 -31.71
CA ASP A 225 17.48 -0.81 -32.46
C ASP A 225 18.68 -0.16 -31.76
N LYS A 226 19.85 -0.74 -31.97
CA LYS A 226 21.09 -0.27 -31.39
C LYS A 226 21.59 1.07 -31.96
N LYS A 227 21.03 1.54 -33.08
CA LYS A 227 21.33 2.88 -33.60
C LYS A 227 20.67 3.96 -32.72
N ARG A 228 19.42 3.69 -32.28
CA ARG A 228 18.67 4.60 -31.43
C ARG A 228 18.97 4.39 -29.94
N TYR A 229 19.21 3.15 -29.53
CA TYR A 229 19.45 2.76 -28.14
C TYR A 229 20.77 1.97 -28.00
N PRO A 230 21.93 2.62 -28.22
CA PRO A 230 23.23 1.97 -28.10
C PRO A 230 23.49 1.54 -26.66
N ASP A 231 24.37 0.56 -26.53
CA ASP A 231 24.97 0.24 -25.24
C ASP A 231 25.98 1.35 -24.90
N PHE A 232 26.13 1.68 -23.62
CA PHE A 232 27.02 2.75 -23.19
C PHE A 232 27.61 2.47 -21.80
N GLU A 233 28.63 3.20 -21.43
CA GLU A 233 29.32 3.05 -20.18
C GLU A 233 28.99 4.18 -19.22
N ILE A 234 28.90 3.83 -17.93
CA ILE A 234 28.78 4.79 -16.82
C ILE A 234 29.78 4.45 -15.73
N ASN A 235 30.21 5.45 -14.98
CA ASN A 235 31.00 5.22 -13.79
C ASN A 235 30.05 5.05 -12.58
N ILE A 236 30.32 4.06 -11.75
CA ILE A 236 29.54 3.78 -10.54
C ILE A 236 29.59 4.95 -9.54
N ASP A 237 30.66 5.74 -9.58
CA ASP A 237 30.81 6.93 -8.73
C ASP A 237 29.91 8.09 -9.15
N ASP A 238 29.36 8.08 -10.36
CA ASP A 238 28.40 9.06 -10.84
C ASP A 238 26.94 8.69 -10.47
N LEU A 239 26.78 7.53 -9.82
CA LEU A 239 25.47 7.09 -9.34
C LEU A 239 25.21 7.55 -7.91
N VAL A 240 23.95 7.85 -7.63
CA VAL A 240 23.46 8.15 -6.28
C VAL A 240 22.73 6.97 -5.68
N GLN A 241 22.04 6.16 -6.50
CA GLN A 241 21.35 4.95 -6.07
C GLN A 241 21.40 3.88 -7.18
N ILE A 242 21.39 2.61 -6.76
CA ILE A 242 21.28 1.44 -7.64
C ILE A 242 20.17 0.54 -7.10
N TYR A 243 19.29 0.08 -7.99
CA TYR A 243 18.21 -0.85 -7.66
C TYR A 243 18.25 -2.07 -8.58
N ASN A 244 18.15 -3.27 -8.02
CA ASN A 244 17.82 -4.45 -8.79
C ASN A 244 16.29 -4.58 -8.93
N VAL A 245 15.77 -4.75 -10.14
CA VAL A 245 14.34 -4.87 -10.40
C VAL A 245 13.83 -6.22 -9.92
N VAL A 246 12.88 -6.21 -9.00
CA VAL A 246 12.27 -7.42 -8.42
C VAL A 246 10.90 -7.72 -9.02
N LYS A 247 10.22 -6.69 -9.54
CA LYS A 247 8.90 -6.83 -10.16
C LYS A 247 8.70 -5.79 -11.26
N ARG A 248 7.94 -6.17 -12.28
CA ARG A 248 7.50 -5.30 -13.37
C ARG A 248 5.99 -5.42 -13.49
N GLU A 249 5.32 -4.32 -13.71
CA GLU A 249 3.89 -4.26 -13.98
C GLU A 249 3.69 -3.46 -15.25
N LEU A 250 3.28 -4.15 -16.31
CA LEU A 250 2.97 -3.54 -17.60
C LEU A 250 1.63 -2.81 -17.48
N ARG A 251 1.56 -1.62 -18.07
CA ARG A 251 0.31 -0.84 -18.18
C ARG A 251 -0.25 -0.87 -19.58
#